data_8a29b7f87280c56b4beb257d6869011b
#
_entry.id   8a29b7f87280c56b4beb257d6869011b
#
_cell.length_a   1.000
_cell.length_b   1.000
_cell.length_c   1.000
_cell.angle_alpha   90.00
_cell.angle_beta   90.00
_cell.angle_gamma   90.00
#
_symmetry.space_group_name_H-M   'P 1'
#
loop_
_entity.id
_entity.type
_entity.pdbx_description
1 polymer ?
#
loop_
_entity_poly.entity_id
_entity_poly.type
_entity_poly.pdbx_seq_one_letter_code
_entity_poly.pdbx_strand_id
1 'polypeptide(L)'
;MSYHASEYFARLRTIENPSIKYLIDIHRDSAKYNTTYINIDGIPYAKVMLLTGFEHTKKENNIGFAEKLNNLIDELYPGLSRGVIINDSEPVNGVYNQNLSGKSVLIEVGGVDNKLEEVNNTMEALSNVIKKYIEGEL
;
A
#
# COMPACT_ATOMS: atom_id res chain seq x y z
N MET A 1 -9.58 -13.22 -1.66
CA MET A 1 -9.07 -13.47 -3.03
C MET A 1 -7.63 -13.97 -2.92
N SER A 2 -7.28 -15.02 -3.65
CA SER A 2 -5.90 -15.52 -3.66
C SER A 2 -4.99 -14.60 -4.48
N TYR A 3 -3.67 -14.62 -4.22
CA TYR A 3 -2.70 -13.85 -5.00
C TYR A 3 -2.74 -14.21 -6.49
N HIS A 4 -3.00 -15.47 -6.83
CA HIS A 4 -3.11 -15.89 -8.23
C HIS A 4 -4.29 -15.24 -8.96
N ALA A 5 -5.45 -15.13 -8.31
CA ALA A 5 -6.59 -14.45 -8.89
C ALA A 5 -6.33 -12.95 -9.05
N SER A 6 -5.75 -12.33 -8.04
CA SER A 6 -5.34 -10.92 -8.07
C SER A 6 -4.32 -10.68 -9.19
N GLU A 7 -3.32 -11.53 -9.33
CA GLU A 7 -2.32 -11.44 -10.39
C GLU A 7 -2.95 -11.54 -11.78
N TYR A 8 -3.87 -12.45 -11.97
CA TYR A 8 -4.56 -12.61 -13.26
C TYR A 8 -5.29 -11.33 -13.65
N PHE A 9 -6.07 -10.75 -12.74
CA PHE A 9 -6.79 -9.51 -13.01
C PHE A 9 -5.86 -8.32 -13.24
N ALA A 10 -4.83 -8.17 -12.43
CA ALA A 10 -3.87 -7.08 -12.57
C ALA A 10 -3.15 -7.17 -13.91
N ARG A 11 -2.69 -8.37 -14.29
CA ARG A 11 -2.03 -8.61 -15.57
C ARG A 11 -2.96 -8.31 -16.74
N LEU A 12 -4.20 -8.80 -16.69
CA LEU A 12 -5.17 -8.56 -17.75
C LEU A 12 -5.44 -7.05 -17.91
N ARG A 13 -5.64 -6.35 -16.82
CA ARG A 13 -5.92 -4.90 -16.87
C ARG A 13 -4.74 -4.09 -17.39
N THR A 14 -3.52 -4.47 -17.05
CA THR A 14 -2.32 -3.78 -17.56
C THR A 14 -2.11 -4.03 -19.05
N ILE A 15 -2.46 -5.22 -19.56
CA ILE A 15 -2.43 -5.52 -20.99
C ILE A 15 -3.49 -4.72 -21.75
N GLU A 16 -4.72 -4.68 -21.23
CA GLU A 16 -5.84 -3.94 -21.85
C GLU A 16 -5.65 -2.42 -21.79
N ASN A 17 -4.94 -1.93 -20.79
CA ASN A 17 -4.77 -0.50 -20.54
C ASN A 17 -3.29 -0.18 -20.29
N PRO A 18 -2.48 -0.01 -21.36
CA PRO A 18 -1.04 0.25 -21.21
C PRO A 18 -0.70 1.56 -20.48
N SER A 19 -1.67 2.44 -20.30
CA SER A 19 -1.50 3.69 -19.56
C SER A 19 -1.51 3.52 -18.03
N ILE A 20 -1.86 2.34 -17.52
CA ILE A 20 -1.81 2.05 -16.09
C ILE A 20 -0.36 2.08 -15.62
N LYS A 21 -0.04 2.98 -14.69
CA LYS A 21 1.32 3.13 -14.13
C LYS A 21 1.42 2.66 -12.69
N TYR A 22 0.34 2.79 -11.93
CA TYR A 22 0.32 2.54 -10.49
C TYR A 22 -0.55 1.33 -10.18
N LEU A 23 0.00 0.42 -9.40
CA LEU A 23 -0.72 -0.75 -8.89
C LEU A 23 -0.66 -0.74 -7.37
N ILE A 24 -1.80 -0.54 -6.74
CA ILE A 24 -1.90 -0.48 -5.28
C ILE A 24 -2.84 -1.58 -4.84
N ASP A 25 -2.29 -2.53 -4.11
CA ASP A 25 -3.04 -3.67 -3.58
C ASP A 25 -3.40 -3.38 -2.12
N ILE A 26 -4.69 -3.38 -1.81
CA ILE A 26 -5.18 -3.04 -0.46
C ILE A 26 -5.57 -4.31 0.27
N HIS A 27 -4.98 -4.50 1.42
CA HIS A 27 -5.22 -5.63 2.30
C HIS A 27 -5.56 -5.19 3.71
N ARG A 28 -5.94 -6.13 4.54
CA ARG A 28 -6.15 -5.98 5.98
C ARG A 28 -5.17 -6.85 6.72
N ASP A 29 -4.55 -6.29 7.76
CA ASP A 29 -3.62 -7.02 8.63
C ASP A 29 -4.39 -7.86 9.66
N SER A 30 -3.72 -8.85 10.25
CA SER A 30 -4.20 -9.60 11.41
C SER A 30 -3.72 -9.01 12.74
N ALA A 31 -2.99 -7.91 12.71
CA ALA A 31 -2.46 -7.27 13.91
C ALA A 31 -3.57 -6.76 14.84
N LYS A 32 -3.26 -6.71 16.13
CA LYS A 32 -4.20 -6.29 17.17
C LYS A 32 -4.57 -4.82 17.06
N TYR A 33 -5.73 -4.46 17.57
CA TYR A 33 -6.29 -3.13 17.51
C TYR A 33 -5.34 -2.05 18.05
N ASN A 34 -4.67 -2.29 19.17
CA ASN A 34 -3.74 -1.32 19.74
C ASN A 34 -2.53 -1.01 18.83
N THR A 35 -2.22 -1.91 17.91
CA THR A 35 -1.15 -1.71 16.89
C THR A 35 -1.67 -0.98 15.66
N THR A 36 -2.96 -1.07 15.38
CA THR A 36 -3.55 -0.63 14.12
C THR A 36 -4.50 0.57 14.27
N TYR A 37 -4.55 1.18 15.45
CA TYR A 37 -5.38 2.35 15.73
C TYR A 37 -4.54 3.57 16.04
N ILE A 38 -4.96 4.73 15.56
CA ILE A 38 -4.41 6.02 15.96
C ILE A 38 -5.50 7.10 15.88
N ASN A 39 -5.42 8.06 16.79
CA ASN A 39 -6.21 9.28 16.72
C ASN A 39 -5.26 10.43 16.34
N ILE A 40 -5.57 11.13 15.26
CA ILE A 40 -4.81 12.29 14.81
C ILE A 40 -5.75 13.49 14.79
N ASP A 41 -5.48 14.46 15.63
CA ASP A 41 -6.28 15.69 15.75
C ASP A 41 -7.79 15.44 15.93
N GLY A 42 -8.13 14.44 16.73
CA GLY A 42 -9.51 14.10 17.03
C GLY A 42 -10.18 13.15 16.02
N ILE A 43 -9.49 12.77 14.98
CA ILE A 43 -10.01 11.85 13.95
C ILE A 43 -9.41 10.45 14.14
N PRO A 44 -10.25 9.41 14.25
CA PRO A 44 -9.76 8.03 14.39
C PRO A 44 -9.35 7.45 13.03
N TYR A 45 -8.19 6.80 12.99
CA TYR A 45 -7.66 6.16 11.79
C TYR A 45 -7.24 4.73 12.06
N ALA A 46 -7.31 3.92 11.02
CA ALA A 46 -6.62 2.63 10.95
C ALA A 46 -5.20 2.87 10.42
N LYS A 47 -4.19 2.45 11.17
CA LYS A 47 -2.78 2.62 10.74
C LYS A 47 -2.47 1.76 9.53
N VAL A 48 -1.54 2.22 8.72
CA VAL A 48 -1.13 1.51 7.50
C VAL A 48 0.28 0.95 7.60
N MET A 49 0.54 -0.10 6.83
CA MET A 49 1.87 -0.64 6.62
C MET A 49 2.06 -0.89 5.13
N LEU A 50 3.20 -0.46 4.59
CA LEU A 50 3.51 -0.64 3.18
C LEU A 50 4.44 -1.83 3.02
N LEU A 51 4.13 -2.71 2.08
CA LEU A 51 4.95 -3.89 1.80
C LEU A 51 5.42 -3.86 0.36
N THR A 52 6.71 -4.08 0.18
CA THR A 52 7.31 -4.30 -1.12
C THR A 52 7.72 -5.78 -1.24
N GLY A 53 7.60 -6.29 -2.46
CA GLY A 53 7.86 -7.69 -2.73
C GLY A 53 9.34 -8.01 -2.89
N PHE A 54 9.55 -9.28 -3.13
CA PHE A 54 10.82 -9.96 -3.20
C PHE A 54 11.47 -9.85 -4.60
N GLU A 55 12.51 -10.62 -4.87
CA GLU A 55 13.33 -10.61 -6.07
C GLU A 55 12.54 -10.58 -7.39
N HIS A 56 12.62 -9.47 -8.09
CA HIS A 56 12.16 -9.29 -9.46
C HIS A 56 12.81 -8.03 -10.06
N THR A 57 12.69 -7.85 -11.38
CA THR A 57 13.40 -6.78 -12.10
C THR A 57 12.97 -5.36 -11.68
N LYS A 58 11.80 -5.20 -11.09
CA LYS A 58 11.25 -3.90 -10.69
C LYS A 58 11.31 -3.63 -9.18
N LYS A 59 12.00 -4.48 -8.43
CA LYS A 59 12.09 -4.42 -6.96
C LYS A 59 12.54 -3.05 -6.46
N GLU A 60 13.66 -2.55 -6.98
CA GLU A 60 14.23 -1.27 -6.53
C GLU A 60 13.29 -0.09 -6.82
N ASN A 61 12.62 -0.10 -7.97
CA ASN A 61 11.64 0.92 -8.32
C ASN A 61 10.45 0.90 -7.36
N ASN A 62 9.97 -0.28 -7.00
CA ASN A 62 8.86 -0.44 -6.07
C ASN A 62 9.23 -0.02 -4.65
N ILE A 63 10.45 -0.33 -4.20
CA ILE A 63 10.96 0.14 -2.91
C ILE A 63 10.97 1.67 -2.89
N GLY A 64 11.52 2.30 -3.92
CA GLY A 64 11.54 3.76 -4.03
C GLY A 64 10.14 4.37 -4.02
N PHE A 65 9.20 3.75 -4.71
CA PHE A 65 7.79 4.17 -4.71
C PHE A 65 7.17 4.08 -3.31
N ALA A 66 7.35 2.95 -2.63
CA ALA A 66 6.83 2.76 -1.28
C ALA A 66 7.43 3.75 -0.28
N GLU A 67 8.72 3.99 -0.36
CA GLU A 67 9.42 4.96 0.51
C GLU A 67 8.91 6.38 0.30
N LYS A 68 8.71 6.81 -0.94
CA LYS A 68 8.15 8.13 -1.24
C LYS A 68 6.73 8.28 -0.71
N LEU A 69 5.89 7.26 -0.89
CA LEU A 69 4.54 7.28 -0.32
C LEU A 69 4.57 7.34 1.20
N ASN A 70 5.44 6.55 1.82
CA ASN A 70 5.59 6.56 3.27
C ASN A 70 6.02 7.93 3.81
N ASN A 71 6.96 8.58 3.13
CA ASN A 71 7.40 9.93 3.52
C ASN A 71 6.26 10.95 3.42
N LEU A 72 5.42 10.86 2.40
CA LEU A 72 4.23 11.71 2.26
C LEU A 72 3.19 11.41 3.34
N ILE A 73 3.00 10.15 3.69
CA ILE A 73 2.11 9.77 4.79
C ILE A 73 2.61 10.41 6.11
N ASP A 74 3.89 10.29 6.40
CA ASP A 74 4.48 10.85 7.61
C ASP A 74 4.39 12.38 7.65
N GLU A 75 4.52 13.03 6.50
CA GLU A 75 4.38 14.49 6.38
C GLU A 75 2.96 14.96 6.63
N LEU A 76 1.97 14.30 6.00
CA LEU A 76 0.57 14.74 6.02
C LEU A 76 -0.24 14.19 7.20
N TYR A 77 0.10 12.99 7.65
CA TYR A 77 -0.61 12.26 8.70
C TYR A 77 0.38 11.61 9.66
N PRO A 78 1.09 12.40 10.48
CA PRO A 78 2.13 11.87 11.38
C PRO A 78 1.60 10.77 12.29
N GLY A 79 2.26 9.62 12.26
CA GLY A 79 1.90 8.45 13.05
C GLY A 79 0.96 7.47 12.37
N LEU A 80 0.39 7.83 11.20
CA LEU A 80 -0.51 6.94 10.47
C LEU A 80 0.21 5.70 9.92
N SER A 81 1.46 5.86 9.48
CA SER A 81 2.23 4.74 8.93
C SER A 81 2.94 3.94 10.02
N ARG A 82 2.93 2.62 9.85
CA ARG A 82 3.76 1.68 10.61
C ARG A 82 5.10 1.40 9.92
N GLY A 83 5.33 2.01 8.76
CA GLY A 83 6.58 1.91 7.99
C GLY A 83 6.46 1.10 6.73
N VAL A 84 7.61 0.91 6.08
CA VAL A 84 7.77 0.09 4.88
C VAL A 84 8.48 -1.20 5.26
N ILE A 85 7.92 -2.32 4.85
CA ILE A 85 8.53 -3.64 5.04
C ILE A 85 8.90 -4.20 3.67
N ILE A 86 10.17 -4.59 3.53
CA ILE A 86 10.67 -5.30 2.36
C ILE A 86 10.61 -6.78 2.68
N ASN A 87 9.74 -7.52 1.98
CA ASN A 87 9.61 -8.95 2.22
C ASN A 87 10.64 -9.71 1.39
N ASP A 88 11.67 -10.21 2.06
CA ASP A 88 12.75 -11.01 1.45
C ASP A 88 12.50 -12.51 1.56
N SER A 89 11.30 -12.94 1.96
CA SER A 89 10.94 -14.34 2.03
C SER A 89 10.59 -14.92 0.65
N GLU A 90 10.07 -16.13 0.59
CA GLU A 90 9.83 -16.88 -0.64
C GLU A 90 9.12 -16.08 -1.74
N PRO A 91 9.56 -16.21 -3.01
CA PRO A 91 9.04 -15.43 -4.14
C PRO A 91 7.52 -15.45 -4.32
N VAL A 92 6.88 -16.58 -4.02
CA VAL A 92 5.42 -16.74 -4.19
C VAL A 92 4.65 -15.74 -3.34
N ASN A 93 5.13 -15.47 -2.13
CA ASN A 93 4.47 -14.56 -1.19
C ASN A 93 5.05 -13.14 -1.21
N GLY A 94 6.23 -12.96 -1.80
CA GLY A 94 6.94 -11.70 -1.77
C GLY A 94 6.73 -10.79 -2.97
N VAL A 95 6.12 -11.28 -4.05
CA VAL A 95 5.96 -10.50 -5.30
C VAL A 95 4.74 -9.58 -5.26
N TYR A 96 3.60 -10.03 -4.73
CA TYR A 96 2.36 -9.24 -4.55
C TYR A 96 1.95 -8.47 -5.82
N ASN A 97 2.08 -9.08 -7.01
CA ASN A 97 1.84 -8.43 -8.31
C ASN A 97 2.78 -7.27 -8.65
N GLN A 98 3.83 -7.06 -7.88
CA GLN A 98 4.73 -5.90 -8.03
C GLN A 98 5.67 -6.01 -9.22
N ASN A 99 5.78 -7.20 -9.82
CA ASN A 99 6.53 -7.40 -11.06
C ASN A 99 5.84 -6.79 -12.30
N LEU A 100 4.59 -6.38 -12.18
CA LEU A 100 3.80 -5.81 -13.29
C LEU A 100 4.07 -4.33 -13.51
N SER A 101 4.54 -3.61 -12.51
CA SER A 101 4.85 -2.19 -12.59
C SER A 101 5.97 -1.81 -11.63
N GLY A 102 6.81 -0.86 -12.03
CA GLY A 102 7.80 -0.25 -11.15
C GLY A 102 7.21 0.68 -10.09
N LYS A 103 5.89 0.90 -10.11
CA LYS A 103 5.16 1.70 -9.12
C LYS A 103 4.02 0.86 -8.54
N SER A 104 4.40 -0.21 -7.88
CA SER A 104 3.49 -1.15 -7.22
C SER A 104 3.80 -1.22 -5.73
N VAL A 105 2.76 -1.28 -4.92
CA VAL A 105 2.89 -1.46 -3.47
C VAL A 105 1.66 -2.19 -2.93
N LEU A 106 1.86 -3.01 -1.90
CA LEU A 106 0.78 -3.55 -1.09
C LEU A 106 0.67 -2.69 0.16
N ILE A 107 -0.54 -2.26 0.48
CA ILE A 107 -0.82 -1.48 1.69
C ILE A 107 -1.78 -2.27 2.58
N GLU A 108 -1.32 -2.62 3.77
CA GLU A 108 -2.17 -3.14 4.84
C GLU A 108 -2.87 -1.95 5.49
N VAL A 109 -4.18 -1.91 5.44
CA VAL A 109 -5.00 -0.85 6.03
C VAL A 109 -5.67 -1.39 7.28
N GLY A 110 -5.08 -1.08 8.41
CA GLY A 110 -5.55 -1.55 9.71
C GLY A 110 -5.55 -3.06 9.86
N GLY A 111 -6.23 -3.53 10.87
CA GLY A 111 -6.43 -4.94 11.19
C GLY A 111 -7.90 -5.30 11.26
N VAL A 112 -8.18 -6.56 11.59
CA VAL A 112 -9.55 -7.10 11.63
C VAL A 112 -10.45 -6.42 12.67
N ASP A 113 -9.87 -5.82 13.70
CA ASP A 113 -10.61 -5.17 14.78
C ASP A 113 -10.89 -3.68 14.54
N ASN A 114 -10.33 -3.09 13.47
CA ASN A 114 -10.60 -1.71 13.15
C ASN A 114 -12.04 -1.52 12.70
N LYS A 115 -12.64 -0.40 13.14
CA LYS A 115 -13.99 -0.01 12.77
C LYS A 115 -14.01 0.52 11.33
N LEU A 116 -15.15 0.41 10.67
CA LEU A 116 -15.34 0.90 9.30
C LEU A 116 -15.00 2.39 9.19
N GLU A 117 -15.39 3.20 10.17
CA GLU A 117 -15.07 4.63 10.21
C GLU A 117 -13.56 4.89 10.15
N GLU A 118 -12.79 4.12 10.93
CA GLU A 118 -11.33 4.24 10.98
C GLU A 118 -10.70 3.88 9.62
N VAL A 119 -11.18 2.81 9.01
CA VAL A 119 -10.72 2.38 7.68
C VAL A 119 -11.08 3.41 6.62
N ASN A 120 -12.30 3.92 6.64
CA ASN A 120 -12.75 4.93 5.66
C ASN A 120 -11.95 6.24 5.79
N ASN A 121 -11.68 6.68 7.00
CA ASN A 121 -10.84 7.87 7.23
C ASN A 121 -9.42 7.66 6.68
N THR A 122 -8.88 6.46 6.84
CA THR A 122 -7.57 6.11 6.29
C THR A 122 -7.58 6.04 4.76
N MET A 123 -8.63 5.49 4.17
CA MET A 123 -8.75 5.46 2.71
C MET A 123 -8.80 6.87 2.11
N GLU A 124 -9.48 7.80 2.77
CA GLU A 124 -9.47 9.21 2.38
C GLU A 124 -8.08 9.81 2.50
N ALA A 125 -7.39 9.55 3.61
CA ALA A 125 -6.01 10.00 3.82
C ALA A 125 -5.06 9.47 2.74
N LEU A 126 -5.14 8.18 2.43
CA LEU A 126 -4.34 7.57 1.36
C LEU A 126 -4.65 8.19 0.00
N SER A 127 -5.91 8.48 -0.28
CA SER A 127 -6.30 9.17 -1.50
C SER A 127 -5.60 10.52 -1.64
N ASN A 128 -5.55 11.30 -0.57
CA ASN A 128 -4.85 12.59 -0.54
C ASN A 128 -3.34 12.42 -0.75
N VAL A 129 -2.73 11.42 -0.14
CA VAL A 129 -1.30 11.10 -0.28
C VAL A 129 -0.97 10.71 -1.73
N ILE A 130 -1.75 9.81 -2.31
CA ILE A 130 -1.56 9.33 -3.68
C ILE A 130 -1.73 10.48 -4.68
N LYS A 131 -2.74 11.31 -4.48
CA LYS A 131 -2.96 12.49 -5.29
C LYS A 131 -1.75 13.43 -5.25
N LYS A 132 -1.23 13.72 -4.07
CA LYS A 132 -0.03 14.57 -3.91
C LYS A 132 1.18 13.96 -4.58
N TYR A 133 1.36 12.64 -4.46
CA TYR A 133 2.44 11.93 -5.13
C TYR A 133 2.36 12.09 -6.66
N ILE A 134 1.18 11.85 -7.23
CA ILE A 134 0.96 11.94 -8.68
C ILE A 134 1.19 13.37 -9.17
N GLU A 135 0.70 14.37 -8.46
CA GLU A 135 0.92 15.78 -8.80
C GLU A 135 2.40 16.14 -8.78
N GLY A 136 3.18 15.56 -7.87
CA GLY A 136 4.62 15.76 -7.79
C GLY A 136 5.42 15.10 -8.92
N GLU A 137 4.85 14.10 -9.59
CA GLU A 137 5.49 13.41 -10.73
C GLU A 137 5.25 14.14 -12.07
N LEU A 138 4.31 15.07 -12.11
CA LEU A 138 4.03 15.89 -13.29
C LEU A 138 4.96 17.11 -13.32
#